data_b4bdbb6a5331d84169e50a4190fb13f9
#
_entry.id   b4bdbb6a5331d84169e50a4190fb13f9
#
_cell.length_a   1.000
_cell.length_b   1.000
_cell.length_c   1.000
_cell.angle_alpha   90.00
_cell.angle_beta   90.00
_cell.angle_gamma   90.00
#
_symmetry.space_group_name_H-M   'P 1'
#
loop_
_entity.id
_entity.type
_entity.pdbx_description
1 polymer ?
#
loop_
_entity_poly.entity_id
_entity_poly.type
_entity_poly.pdbx_seq_one_letter_code
_entity_poly.pdbx_strand_id
1 'polypeptide(L)'
;MAFYSDWQQRLAKEAAVLDECSGFYVISQLKLSRYVHRESLRLFPPVPMMVRENAKPECFRDRKIAKGSVIVLSPWHLHRHQRLWDNPDGFDPGRWHTENGKACLREAFLPFSSGARVCPGAGFAMIEGPLFLSQILRSFRISCAEGEPPVPVAHLTVRAKSGIYLQFEAREIGT
;
A
#
# COMPACT_ATOMS: atom_id res chain seq x y z
N MET A 1 -0.54 -10.81 3.60
CA MET A 1 -1.67 -11.50 4.23
C MET A 1 -1.30 -12.92 4.66
N ALA A 2 -0.65 -13.72 3.84
CA ALA A 2 -0.30 -15.11 4.20
C ALA A 2 0.49 -15.26 5.52
N PHE A 3 1.28 -14.27 5.89
CA PHE A 3 2.04 -14.23 7.16
C PHE A 3 1.30 -13.51 8.32
N TYR A 4 0.09 -13.01 8.11
CA TYR A 4 -0.66 -12.20 9.08
C TYR A 4 -2.06 -12.75 9.28
N SER A 5 -2.14 -13.93 9.93
CA SER A 5 -3.40 -14.67 10.14
C SER A 5 -4.46 -13.84 10.86
N ASP A 6 -4.07 -13.06 11.88
CA ASP A 6 -5.00 -12.22 12.64
C ASP A 6 -5.64 -11.13 11.75
N TRP A 7 -4.84 -10.49 10.89
CA TRP A 7 -5.36 -9.53 9.94
C TRP A 7 -6.27 -10.19 8.91
N GLN A 8 -5.89 -11.38 8.41
CA GLN A 8 -6.75 -12.16 7.51
C GLN A 8 -8.12 -12.44 8.13
N GLN A 9 -8.15 -12.85 9.41
CA GLN A 9 -9.39 -13.16 10.09
C GLN A 9 -10.25 -11.92 10.30
N ARG A 10 -9.64 -10.79 10.67
CA ARG A 10 -10.35 -9.50 10.82
C ARG A 10 -10.94 -9.01 9.51
N LEU A 11 -10.19 -9.13 8.39
CA LEU A 11 -10.68 -8.75 7.08
C LEU A 11 -11.78 -9.68 6.58
N ALA A 12 -11.69 -10.98 6.85
CA ALA A 12 -12.76 -11.93 6.53
C ALA A 12 -14.07 -11.59 7.26
N LYS A 13 -13.98 -11.21 8.54
CA LYS A 13 -15.14 -10.75 9.31
C LYS A 13 -15.72 -9.43 8.76
N GLU A 14 -14.85 -8.48 8.37
CA GLU A 14 -15.30 -7.24 7.72
C GLU A 14 -16.03 -7.54 6.41
N ALA A 15 -15.49 -8.46 5.60
CA ALA A 15 -16.07 -8.85 4.31
C ALA A 15 -17.38 -9.66 4.44
N ALA A 16 -17.54 -10.43 5.51
CA ALA A 16 -18.72 -11.30 5.72
C ALA A 16 -20.01 -10.51 5.91
N VAL A 17 -19.94 -9.27 6.41
CA VAL A 17 -21.13 -8.42 6.64
C VAL A 17 -21.50 -7.58 5.41
N LEU A 18 -20.78 -7.71 4.32
CA LEU A 18 -21.05 -6.96 3.09
C LEU A 18 -22.21 -7.60 2.35
N ASP A 19 -23.27 -6.84 2.15
CA ASP A 19 -24.38 -7.21 1.30
C ASP A 19 -23.99 -7.03 -0.19
N GLU A 20 -24.24 -8.06 -0.99
CA GLU A 20 -23.96 -8.05 -2.43
C GLU A 20 -24.76 -6.96 -3.18
N CYS A 21 -25.89 -6.55 -2.61
CA CYS A 21 -26.77 -5.51 -3.17
C CYS A 21 -26.32 -4.07 -2.85
N SER A 22 -25.32 -3.88 -2.01
CA SER A 22 -24.96 -2.55 -1.47
C SER A 22 -24.24 -1.63 -2.47
N GLY A 23 -23.91 -2.09 -3.68
CA GLY A 23 -23.27 -1.28 -4.71
C GLY A 23 -21.98 -0.58 -4.23
N PHE A 24 -21.77 0.66 -4.63
CA PHE A 24 -20.60 1.46 -4.22
C PHE A 24 -20.53 1.78 -2.72
N TYR A 25 -21.63 1.66 -1.99
CA TYR A 25 -21.65 1.89 -0.55
C TYR A 25 -20.78 0.90 0.22
N VAL A 26 -20.63 -0.33 -0.29
CA VAL A 26 -19.73 -1.37 0.25
C VAL A 26 -18.31 -0.83 0.48
N ILE A 27 -17.81 0.02 -0.42
CA ILE A 27 -16.44 0.55 -0.35
C ILE A 27 -16.21 1.35 0.93
N SER A 28 -17.21 2.09 1.39
CA SER A 28 -17.11 2.89 2.61
C SER A 28 -17.00 2.01 3.86
N GLN A 29 -17.51 0.79 3.83
CA GLN A 29 -17.51 -0.17 4.92
C GLN A 29 -16.18 -0.94 5.02
N LEU A 30 -15.42 -1.06 3.93
CA LEU A 30 -14.13 -1.76 3.85
C LEU A 30 -12.98 -0.97 4.51
N LYS A 31 -13.12 -0.64 5.78
CA LYS A 31 -12.17 0.22 6.50
C LYS A 31 -10.84 -0.49 6.77
N LEU A 32 -10.89 -1.73 7.26
CA LEU A 32 -9.68 -2.50 7.56
C LEU A 32 -8.98 -2.93 6.27
N SER A 33 -9.72 -3.35 5.25
CA SER A 33 -9.17 -3.69 3.92
C SER A 33 -8.45 -2.51 3.30
N ARG A 34 -8.98 -1.28 3.45
CA ARG A 34 -8.31 -0.04 3.01
C ARG A 34 -7.02 0.24 3.77
N TYR A 35 -6.97 -0.05 5.08
CA TYR A 35 -5.75 0.11 5.87
C TYR A 35 -4.67 -0.88 5.47
N VAL A 36 -5.04 -2.14 5.28
CA VAL A 36 -4.12 -3.17 4.79
C VAL A 36 -3.59 -2.81 3.40
N HIS A 37 -4.44 -2.33 2.50
CA HIS A 37 -4.03 -1.91 1.17
C HIS A 37 -3.07 -0.71 1.22
N ARG A 38 -3.36 0.31 2.03
CA ARG A 38 -2.44 1.44 2.25
C ARG A 38 -1.09 0.98 2.80
N GLU A 39 -1.10 0.08 3.77
CA GLU A 39 0.13 -0.44 4.38
C GLU A 39 0.96 -1.24 3.37
N SER A 40 0.31 -1.99 2.50
CA SER A 40 0.97 -2.68 1.38
C SER A 40 1.62 -1.69 0.42
N LEU A 41 0.92 -0.62 0.04
CA LEU A 41 1.46 0.44 -0.82
C LEU A 41 2.59 1.25 -0.14
N ARG A 42 2.54 1.39 1.19
CA ARG A 42 3.62 2.02 1.94
C ARG A 42 4.89 1.18 1.88
N LEU A 43 4.79 -0.10 2.21
CA LEU A 43 5.94 -1.01 2.24
C LEU A 43 6.41 -1.41 0.84
N PHE A 44 5.50 -1.55 -0.10
CA PHE A 44 5.81 -2.00 -1.46
C PHE A 44 5.20 -1.04 -2.50
N PRO A 45 5.66 0.23 -2.53
CA PRO A 45 5.19 1.16 -3.54
C PRO A 45 5.57 0.63 -4.93
N PRO A 46 4.61 0.50 -5.88
CA PRO A 46 4.89 -0.05 -7.20
C PRO A 46 6.02 0.71 -7.94
N VAL A 47 6.08 2.02 -7.77
CA VAL A 47 7.16 2.87 -8.30
C VAL A 47 8.05 3.30 -7.14
N PRO A 48 9.24 2.67 -6.97
CA PRO A 48 10.10 2.92 -5.81
C PRO A 48 10.84 4.27 -5.88
N MET A 49 11.04 4.78 -7.09
CA MET A 49 11.73 6.05 -7.35
C MET A 49 11.07 6.78 -8.52
N MET A 50 10.95 8.09 -8.39
CA MET A 50 10.45 9.00 -9.42
C MET A 50 11.52 10.04 -9.75
N VAL A 51 11.69 10.33 -11.03
CA VAL A 51 12.68 11.30 -11.51
C VAL A 51 11.99 12.56 -12.03
N ARG A 52 12.55 13.72 -11.71
CA ARG A 52 12.14 15.02 -12.24
C ARG A 52 13.37 15.77 -12.71
N GLU A 53 13.23 16.53 -13.78
CA GLU A 53 14.22 17.51 -14.20
C GLU A 53 13.80 18.90 -13.74
N ASN A 54 14.74 19.65 -13.23
CA ASN A 54 14.51 21.02 -12.77
C ASN A 54 14.43 21.98 -13.95
N ALA A 55 13.25 22.53 -14.24
CA ALA A 55 13.02 23.35 -15.43
C ALA A 55 13.64 24.76 -15.34
N LYS A 56 13.88 25.26 -14.13
CA LYS A 56 14.49 26.57 -13.84
C LYS A 56 15.36 26.48 -12.58
N PRO A 57 16.29 27.41 -12.35
CA PRO A 57 17.03 27.43 -11.10
C PRO A 57 16.07 27.54 -9.90
N GLU A 58 16.30 26.72 -8.89
CA GLU A 58 15.51 26.66 -7.67
C GLU A 58 16.42 26.65 -6.44
N CYS A 59 15.84 26.88 -5.27
CA CYS A 59 16.52 26.74 -4.00
C CYS A 59 15.75 25.76 -3.13
N PHE A 60 16.44 24.73 -2.64
CA PHE A 60 15.89 23.80 -1.66
C PHE A 60 16.66 23.91 -0.35
N ARG A 61 16.03 24.47 0.67
CA ARG A 61 16.68 24.91 1.90
C ARG A 61 17.81 25.89 1.55
N ASP A 62 19.04 25.58 1.93
CA ASP A 62 20.29 26.36 1.70
C ASP A 62 20.99 26.00 0.40
N ARG A 63 20.47 25.03 -0.37
CA ARG A 63 21.09 24.51 -1.60
C ARG A 63 20.48 25.08 -2.86
N LYS A 64 21.30 25.66 -3.71
CA LYS A 64 20.92 26.06 -5.06
C LYS A 64 20.88 24.85 -5.97
N ILE A 65 19.80 24.67 -6.70
CA ILE A 65 19.58 23.61 -7.68
C ILE A 65 19.55 24.27 -9.06
N ALA A 66 20.50 23.92 -9.91
CA ALA A 66 20.60 24.48 -11.25
C ALA A 66 19.45 23.96 -12.15
N LYS A 67 19.12 24.73 -13.19
CA LYS A 67 18.28 24.25 -14.29
C LYS A 67 18.92 22.99 -14.91
N GLY A 68 18.11 22.00 -15.27
CA GLY A 68 18.57 20.72 -15.84
C GLY A 68 19.02 19.70 -14.77
N SER A 69 19.08 20.09 -13.49
CA SER A 69 19.40 19.13 -12.43
C SER A 69 18.35 18.03 -12.35
N VAL A 70 18.81 16.79 -12.20
CA VAL A 70 17.94 15.63 -11.97
C VAL A 70 17.64 15.50 -10.48
N ILE A 71 16.35 15.49 -10.14
CA ILE A 71 15.85 15.30 -8.78
C ILE A 71 15.20 13.93 -8.69
N VAL A 72 15.65 13.11 -7.75
CA VAL A 72 15.09 11.80 -7.48
C VAL A 72 14.23 11.86 -6.21
N LEU A 73 12.97 11.50 -6.33
CA LEU A 73 12.05 11.29 -5.22
C LEU A 73 11.89 9.79 -5.02
N SER A 74 12.13 9.30 -3.81
CA SER A 74 12.02 7.88 -3.51
C SER A 74 10.90 7.58 -2.51
N PRO A 75 9.70 7.19 -2.98
CA PRO A 75 8.66 6.68 -2.10
C PRO A 75 9.13 5.51 -1.23
N TRP A 76 9.96 4.63 -1.76
CA TRP A 76 10.53 3.51 -1.01
C TRP A 76 11.23 3.95 0.28
N HIS A 77 12.10 4.98 0.20
CA HIS A 77 12.81 5.52 1.35
C HIS A 77 11.92 6.43 2.21
N LEU A 78 11.09 7.25 1.57
CA LEU A 78 10.19 8.16 2.25
C LEU A 78 9.20 7.41 3.16
N HIS A 79 8.64 6.33 2.65
CA HIS A 79 7.69 5.49 3.38
C HIS A 79 8.32 4.64 4.49
N ARG A 80 9.67 4.59 4.55
CA ARG A 80 10.45 3.89 5.59
C ARG A 80 11.31 4.82 6.44
N HIS A 81 11.08 6.12 6.31
CA HIS A 81 11.91 7.10 7.01
C HIS A 81 11.62 7.10 8.51
N GLN A 82 12.62 6.74 9.32
CA GLN A 82 12.52 6.53 10.78
C GLN A 82 12.05 7.76 11.56
N ARG A 83 12.28 8.99 11.05
CA ARG A 83 11.81 10.23 11.69
C ARG A 83 10.33 10.53 11.41
N LEU A 84 9.71 9.82 10.47
CA LEU A 84 8.33 10.04 10.06
C LEU A 84 7.42 8.92 10.52
N TRP A 85 7.89 7.69 10.41
CA TRP A 85 7.09 6.50 10.63
C TRP A 85 7.54 5.74 11.86
N ASP A 86 6.60 5.45 12.77
CA ASP A 86 6.83 4.52 13.88
C ASP A 86 6.95 3.10 13.30
N ASN A 87 7.96 2.34 13.74
CA ASN A 87 8.26 1.01 13.22
C ASN A 87 8.17 0.95 11.68
N PRO A 88 9.06 1.66 10.95
CA PRO A 88 8.90 1.92 9.52
C PRO A 88 8.94 0.66 8.64
N ASP A 89 9.64 -0.39 9.04
CA ASP A 89 9.77 -1.64 8.28
C ASP A 89 8.71 -2.68 8.66
N GLY A 90 8.01 -2.47 9.78
CA GLY A 90 6.93 -3.34 10.22
C GLY A 90 5.64 -3.16 9.44
N PHE A 91 4.97 -4.28 9.13
CA PHE A 91 3.62 -4.27 8.60
C PHE A 91 2.60 -4.06 9.72
N ASP A 92 2.06 -2.88 9.80
CA ASP A 92 1.06 -2.50 10.80
C ASP A 92 -0.06 -1.64 10.17
N PRO A 93 -1.14 -2.26 9.69
CA PRO A 93 -2.31 -1.51 9.20
C PRO A 93 -3.02 -0.67 10.28
N GLY A 94 -2.76 -0.95 11.57
CA GLY A 94 -3.30 -0.18 12.68
C GLY A 94 -2.76 1.24 12.75
N ARG A 95 -1.57 1.49 12.21
CA ARG A 95 -0.97 2.84 12.19
C ARG A 95 -1.86 3.91 11.58
N TRP A 96 -2.70 3.57 10.61
CA TRP A 96 -3.59 4.51 9.93
C TRP A 96 -4.71 5.10 10.82
N HIS A 97 -4.86 4.58 12.03
CA HIS A 97 -5.72 5.14 13.08
C HIS A 97 -5.01 6.15 13.99
N THR A 98 -3.68 6.04 14.12
CA THR A 98 -2.90 6.89 15.02
C THR A 98 -2.79 8.31 14.49
N GLU A 99 -2.53 9.28 15.36
CA GLU A 99 -2.31 10.67 14.93
C GLU A 99 -1.07 10.78 14.03
N ASN A 100 0.01 10.05 14.36
CA ASN A 100 1.19 9.97 13.49
C ASN A 100 0.87 9.42 12.11
N GLY A 101 0.14 8.30 12.02
CA GLY A 101 -0.26 7.72 10.74
C GLY A 101 -1.14 8.64 9.90
N LYS A 102 -2.04 9.40 10.53
CA LYS A 102 -2.86 10.42 9.85
C LYS A 102 -2.02 11.59 9.35
N ALA A 103 -1.02 12.03 10.11
CA ALA A 103 -0.07 13.06 9.68
C ALA A 103 0.75 12.54 8.49
N CYS A 104 1.33 11.36 8.59
CA CYS A 104 2.10 10.73 7.53
C CYS A 104 1.29 10.48 6.25
N LEU A 105 -0.01 10.19 6.36
CA LEU A 105 -0.89 10.05 5.20
C LEU A 105 -0.93 11.32 4.36
N ARG A 106 -0.89 12.49 4.98
CA ARG A 106 -0.93 13.78 4.30
C ARG A 106 0.43 14.23 3.79
N GLU A 107 1.50 13.93 4.54
CA GLU A 107 2.81 14.58 4.36
C GLU A 107 3.88 13.66 3.78
N ALA A 108 3.76 12.35 3.98
CA ALA A 108 4.81 11.40 3.69
C ALA A 108 4.36 10.15 2.91
N PHE A 109 3.07 9.98 2.65
CA PHE A 109 2.53 8.84 1.90
C PHE A 109 2.32 9.22 0.43
N LEU A 110 3.23 8.78 -0.44
CA LEU A 110 3.33 9.22 -1.84
C LEU A 110 3.37 8.05 -2.85
N PRO A 111 2.50 7.04 -2.76
CA PRO A 111 2.56 5.88 -3.65
C PRO A 111 2.15 6.19 -5.10
N PHE A 112 1.41 7.28 -5.31
CA PHE A 112 0.84 7.68 -6.59
C PHE A 112 1.41 8.99 -7.14
N SER A 113 2.56 9.44 -6.64
CA SER A 113 3.10 10.75 -6.95
C SER A 113 2.22 11.92 -6.45
N SER A 114 2.55 13.14 -6.85
CA SER A 114 1.84 14.36 -6.46
C SER A 114 1.94 15.43 -7.54
N GLY A 115 1.08 16.45 -7.44
CA GLY A 115 1.08 17.61 -8.35
C GLY A 115 0.65 17.24 -9.77
N ALA A 116 1.21 17.92 -10.77
CA ALA A 116 0.86 17.76 -12.18
C ALA A 116 1.16 16.35 -12.76
N ARG A 117 1.88 15.52 -12.02
CA ARG A 117 2.24 14.15 -12.41
C ARG A 117 1.63 13.10 -11.46
N VAL A 118 0.56 13.45 -10.76
CA VAL A 118 -0.19 12.47 -9.97
C VAL A 118 -0.74 11.36 -10.87
N CYS A 119 -0.73 10.13 -10.36
CA CYS A 119 -1.27 8.99 -11.10
C CYS A 119 -2.78 9.16 -11.33
N PRO A 120 -3.27 9.15 -12.58
CA PRO A 120 -4.70 9.27 -12.87
C PRO A 120 -5.51 8.07 -12.35
N GLY A 121 -4.89 6.90 -12.21
CA GLY A 121 -5.50 5.69 -11.67
C GLY A 121 -5.50 5.59 -10.14
N ALA A 122 -5.02 6.60 -9.39
CA ALA A 122 -4.92 6.53 -7.94
C ALA A 122 -6.25 6.24 -7.25
N GLY A 123 -7.32 6.94 -7.66
CA GLY A 123 -8.67 6.72 -7.12
C GLY A 123 -9.17 5.30 -7.37
N PHE A 124 -8.98 4.81 -8.59
CA PHE A 124 -9.36 3.44 -8.97
C PHE A 124 -8.61 2.40 -8.14
N ALA A 125 -7.28 2.49 -8.05
CA ALA A 125 -6.47 1.55 -7.29
C ALA A 125 -6.84 1.51 -5.78
N MET A 126 -7.20 2.67 -5.20
CA MET A 126 -7.62 2.78 -3.80
C MET A 126 -9.01 2.20 -3.52
N ILE A 127 -9.77 1.88 -4.55
CA ILE A 127 -11.06 1.19 -4.50
C ILE A 127 -10.88 -0.29 -4.82
N GLU A 128 -10.26 -0.59 -5.94
CA GLU A 128 -10.08 -1.94 -6.48
C GLU A 128 -9.31 -2.85 -5.51
N GLY A 129 -8.17 -2.39 -4.98
CA GLY A 129 -7.33 -3.19 -4.10
C GLY A 129 -8.05 -3.70 -2.85
N PRO A 130 -8.73 -2.84 -2.07
CA PRO A 130 -9.55 -3.27 -0.93
C PRO A 130 -10.69 -4.22 -1.31
N LEU A 131 -11.35 -3.99 -2.45
CA LEU A 131 -12.43 -4.87 -2.94
C LEU A 131 -11.91 -6.27 -3.26
N PHE A 132 -10.86 -6.40 -4.06
CA PHE A 132 -10.26 -7.70 -4.36
C PHE A 132 -9.81 -8.42 -3.10
N LEU A 133 -9.14 -7.70 -2.20
CA LEU A 133 -8.68 -8.27 -0.94
C LEU A 133 -9.85 -8.79 -0.11
N SER A 134 -10.94 -8.03 -0.01
CA SER A 134 -12.13 -8.43 0.73
C SER A 134 -12.81 -9.65 0.13
N GLN A 135 -12.98 -9.70 -1.19
CA GLN A 135 -13.60 -10.85 -1.88
C GLN A 135 -12.78 -12.13 -1.72
N ILE A 136 -11.47 -12.03 -1.87
CA ILE A 136 -10.59 -13.19 -1.69
C ILE A 136 -10.66 -13.69 -0.25
N LEU A 137 -10.54 -12.82 0.74
CA LEU A 137 -10.51 -13.21 2.15
C LEU A 137 -11.87 -13.59 2.72
N ARG A 138 -12.96 -13.17 2.10
CA ARG A 138 -14.32 -13.67 2.39
C ARG A 138 -14.43 -15.16 2.08
N SER A 139 -13.86 -15.58 0.96
CA SER A 139 -14.02 -16.94 0.44
C SER A 139 -12.89 -17.89 0.82
N PHE A 140 -11.69 -17.36 1.03
CA PHE A 140 -10.48 -18.18 1.22
C PHE A 140 -9.65 -17.74 2.42
N ARG A 141 -8.99 -18.73 3.02
CA ARG A 141 -7.81 -18.53 3.85
C ARG A 141 -6.57 -18.67 2.96
N ILE A 142 -5.61 -17.75 3.12
CA ILE A 142 -4.39 -17.73 2.34
C ILE A 142 -3.21 -18.09 3.24
N SER A 143 -2.39 -19.01 2.80
CA SER A 143 -1.10 -19.33 3.42
C SER A 143 0.03 -19.29 2.40
N CYS A 144 1.26 -19.23 2.86
CA CYS A 144 2.43 -19.33 1.99
C CYS A 144 2.70 -20.81 1.71
N ALA A 145 2.92 -21.16 0.43
CA ALA A 145 3.26 -22.52 0.05
C ALA A 145 4.68 -22.90 0.50
N GLU A 146 5.60 -21.92 0.51
CA GLU A 146 6.99 -22.04 0.98
C GLU A 146 7.26 -20.94 1.98
N GLY A 147 7.91 -21.29 3.11
CA GLY A 147 7.92 -20.54 4.36
C GLY A 147 8.62 -19.17 4.39
N GLU A 148 9.25 -18.70 3.31
CA GLU A 148 9.94 -17.40 3.32
C GLU A 148 9.16 -16.31 2.59
N PRO A 149 9.16 -15.06 3.13
CA PRO A 149 8.53 -13.95 2.45
C PRO A 149 9.27 -13.62 1.14
N PRO A 150 8.55 -13.22 0.09
CA PRO A 150 9.15 -12.86 -1.18
C PRO A 150 10.09 -11.66 -1.04
N VAL A 151 11.29 -11.75 -1.62
CA VAL A 151 12.28 -10.68 -1.62
C VAL A 151 11.89 -9.65 -2.69
N PRO A 152 11.64 -8.38 -2.33
CA PRO A 152 11.36 -7.34 -3.31
C PRO A 152 12.64 -6.94 -4.06
N VAL A 153 12.52 -6.76 -5.37
CA VAL A 153 13.56 -6.19 -6.21
C VAL A 153 13.03 -4.99 -6.98
N ALA A 154 13.84 -3.96 -7.08
CA ALA A 154 13.50 -2.75 -7.81
C ALA A 154 13.96 -2.87 -9.27
N HIS A 155 12.99 -2.76 -10.16
CA HIS A 155 13.19 -2.47 -11.57
C HIS A 155 12.52 -1.11 -11.89
N LEU A 156 11.84 -0.99 -13.02
CA LEU A 156 10.94 0.13 -13.26
C LEU A 156 9.80 0.13 -12.21
N THR A 157 9.35 -1.06 -11.84
CA THR A 157 8.42 -1.29 -10.72
C THR A 157 9.04 -2.26 -9.71
N VAL A 158 8.55 -2.24 -8.47
CA VAL A 158 8.89 -3.26 -7.46
C VAL A 158 8.23 -4.57 -7.83
N ARG A 159 9.00 -5.64 -7.85
CA ARG A 159 8.53 -7.00 -8.10
C ARG A 159 9.15 -7.97 -7.11
N ALA A 160 8.56 -9.13 -6.94
CA ALA A 160 9.20 -10.24 -6.25
C ALA A 160 10.38 -10.76 -7.09
N LYS A 161 11.50 -11.08 -6.45
CA LYS A 161 12.69 -11.68 -7.09
C LYS A 161 12.38 -13.04 -7.72
N SER A 162 11.53 -13.81 -7.05
CA SER A 162 11.02 -15.12 -7.46
C SER A 162 9.49 -15.08 -7.51
N GLY A 163 8.85 -16.15 -7.96
CA GLY A 163 7.40 -16.27 -7.91
C GLY A 163 6.86 -16.13 -6.47
N ILE A 164 5.62 -15.71 -6.36
CA ILE A 164 4.86 -15.71 -5.10
C ILE A 164 3.90 -16.90 -5.17
N TYR A 165 4.14 -17.90 -4.34
CA TYR A 165 3.33 -19.11 -4.29
C TYR A 165 2.45 -19.10 -3.05
N LEU A 166 1.14 -19.15 -3.27
CA LEU A 166 0.13 -19.09 -2.22
C LEU A 166 -0.75 -20.34 -2.28
N GLN A 167 -1.14 -20.82 -1.12
CA GLN A 167 -2.17 -21.85 -0.97
C GLN A 167 -3.48 -21.17 -0.57
N PHE A 168 -4.58 -21.60 -1.16
CA PHE A 168 -5.92 -21.13 -0.89
C PHE A 168 -6.76 -22.29 -0.34
N GLU A 169 -7.28 -22.10 0.86
CA GLU A 169 -8.19 -23.00 1.53
C GLU A 169 -9.57 -22.34 1.60
N ALA A 170 -10.60 -22.98 1.08
CA ALA A 170 -11.95 -22.44 1.13
C ALA A 170 -12.39 -22.25 2.59
N ARG A 171 -13.04 -21.13 2.90
CA ARG A 171 -13.71 -20.93 4.18
C ARG A 171 -15.06 -21.59 4.14
N GLU A 172 -15.44 -22.26 5.21
CA GLU A 172 -16.83 -22.64 5.42
C GLU A 172 -17.65 -21.35 5.53
N ILE A 173 -18.52 -21.13 4.56
CA ILE A 173 -19.49 -20.02 4.60
C ILE A 173 -20.53 -20.49 5.60
N GLY A 174 -20.47 -19.95 6.81
CA GLY A 174 -21.53 -20.22 7.80
C GLY A 174 -22.87 -19.77 7.19
N THR A 175 -23.77 -20.75 7.05
CA THR A 175 -25.17 -20.55 6.69
C THR A 175 -25.91 -19.76 7.75
#